data_2a20b434823da2417ed9d61911136406
#
_entry.id   2a20b434823da2417ed9d61911136406
#
_cell.length_a   1.000
_cell.length_b   1.000
_cell.length_c   1.000
_cell.angle_alpha   90.00
_cell.angle_beta   90.00
_cell.angle_gamma   90.00
#
_symmetry.space_group_name_H-M   'P 1'
#
loop_
_entity.id
_entity.type
_entity.pdbx_description
1 polymer ?
#
loop_
_entity_poly.entity_id
_entity_poly.type
_entity_poly.pdbx_seq_one_letter_code
_entity_poly.pdbx_strand_id
1 'polypeptide(L)'
;DHYDHLDHSTIKRIKDNVNIFVVPHGVGNHLRKWEVKEENIIELNWNESFEKDNIEFTCLPARHFSGRGPLNRNSTLWCSWAIKSPFVKIYFSGDSGYGKHFKKIGDEHGPFNISLLDCGQYNKAWKYSHMLPSEAVLAAKDLGTEFFMPIHWGGFTLAMHPWDEPVEESIKFADKVGLSYLT
;
A
#
# COMPACT_ATOMS: atom_id res chain seq x y z
N ASP A 1 9.67 -1.05 -2.49
CA ASP A 1 10.53 -1.16 -3.69
C ASP A 1 10.78 -2.61 -4.14
N HIS A 2 10.07 -3.61 -3.60
CA HIS A 2 10.17 -5.00 -4.04
C HIS A 2 9.85 -5.14 -5.54
N TYR A 3 10.29 -6.24 -6.16
CA TYR A 3 10.19 -6.41 -7.62
C TYR A 3 8.76 -6.52 -8.13
N ASP A 4 7.85 -7.06 -7.34
CA ASP A 4 6.41 -7.20 -7.62
C ASP A 4 5.62 -5.88 -7.48
N HIS A 5 6.20 -4.87 -6.80
CA HIS A 5 5.60 -3.55 -6.61
C HIS A 5 6.21 -2.47 -7.50
N LEU A 6 7.53 -2.48 -7.67
CA LEU A 6 8.25 -1.52 -8.48
C LEU A 6 8.97 -2.24 -9.63
N ASP A 7 8.24 -2.52 -10.70
CA ASP A 7 8.78 -3.21 -11.87
C ASP A 7 9.49 -2.25 -12.83
N HIS A 8 10.75 -2.56 -13.12
CA HIS A 8 11.60 -1.80 -14.03
C HIS A 8 11.01 -1.67 -15.45
N SER A 9 10.48 -2.79 -15.99
CA SER A 9 9.94 -2.81 -17.34
C SER A 9 8.70 -1.96 -17.46
N THR A 10 7.84 -1.97 -16.43
CA THR A 10 6.66 -1.14 -16.35
C THR A 10 7.04 0.34 -16.30
N ILE A 11 7.95 0.73 -15.39
CA ILE A 11 8.40 2.13 -15.29
C ILE A 11 8.98 2.60 -16.63
N LYS A 12 9.82 1.82 -17.28
CA LYS A 12 10.37 2.19 -18.61
C LYS A 12 9.30 2.43 -19.68
N ARG A 13 8.20 1.71 -19.62
CA ARG A 13 7.10 1.88 -20.60
C ARG A 13 6.23 3.10 -20.35
N ILE A 14 6.06 3.48 -19.08
CA ILE A 14 5.12 4.55 -18.70
C ILE A 14 5.82 5.89 -18.42
N LYS A 15 7.14 5.94 -18.19
CA LYS A 15 7.87 7.11 -17.69
C LYS A 15 7.64 8.39 -18.51
N ASP A 16 7.50 8.25 -19.83
CA ASP A 16 7.33 9.39 -20.73
C ASP A 16 5.87 9.91 -20.76
N ASN A 17 4.93 9.13 -20.20
CA ASN A 17 3.51 9.46 -20.09
C ASN A 17 3.09 9.84 -18.65
N VAL A 18 4.01 9.76 -17.68
CA VAL A 18 3.77 10.11 -16.28
C VAL A 18 4.44 11.45 -15.98
N ASN A 19 3.65 12.43 -15.60
CA ASN A 19 4.14 13.76 -15.27
C ASN A 19 4.90 13.80 -13.93
N ILE A 20 4.42 13.03 -12.93
CA ILE A 20 5.02 13.01 -11.58
C ILE A 20 4.93 11.62 -11.00
N PHE A 21 6.05 11.15 -10.45
CA PHE A 21 6.17 9.98 -9.60
C PHE A 21 6.31 10.45 -8.15
N VAL A 22 5.29 10.21 -7.33
CA VAL A 22 5.35 10.46 -5.88
C VAL A 22 5.75 9.14 -5.22
N VAL A 23 6.88 9.12 -4.55
CA VAL A 23 7.48 7.89 -4.01
C VAL A 23 8.02 8.10 -2.60
N PRO A 24 8.18 7.05 -1.78
CA PRO A 24 8.85 7.18 -0.49
C PRO A 24 10.36 7.42 -0.68
N HIS A 25 10.95 8.06 0.32
CA HIS A 25 12.36 8.48 0.30
C HIS A 25 13.32 7.34 -0.06
N GLY A 26 14.25 7.63 -0.96
CA GLY A 26 15.25 6.69 -1.48
C GLY A 26 14.79 5.89 -2.70
N VAL A 27 13.48 5.73 -2.93
CA VAL A 27 12.94 5.02 -4.12
C VAL A 27 13.23 5.78 -5.40
N GLY A 28 13.30 7.11 -5.35
CA GLY A 28 13.71 7.95 -6.48
C GLY A 28 15.05 7.54 -7.08
N ASN A 29 15.96 6.95 -6.30
CA ASN A 29 17.25 6.47 -6.83
C ASN A 29 17.08 5.34 -7.86
N HIS A 30 16.05 4.50 -7.73
CA HIS A 30 15.72 3.50 -8.74
C HIS A 30 15.18 4.18 -10.01
N LEU A 31 14.28 5.14 -9.84
CA LEU A 31 13.67 5.87 -10.96
C LEU A 31 14.72 6.64 -11.76
N ARG A 32 15.66 7.33 -11.10
CA ARG A 32 16.80 8.03 -11.75
C ARG A 32 17.65 7.06 -12.57
N LYS A 33 17.98 5.89 -12.01
CA LYS A 33 18.73 4.84 -12.74
C LYS A 33 17.97 4.32 -13.96
N TRP A 34 16.65 4.42 -13.97
CA TRP A 34 15.80 4.01 -15.08
C TRP A 34 15.42 5.17 -16.00
N GLU A 35 16.17 6.28 -15.88
CA GLU A 35 16.06 7.46 -16.76
C GLU A 35 14.73 8.20 -16.63
N VAL A 36 14.08 8.16 -15.47
CA VAL A 36 13.01 9.09 -15.13
C VAL A 36 13.67 10.44 -14.84
N LYS A 37 13.12 11.52 -15.41
CA LYS A 37 13.64 12.88 -15.23
C LYS A 37 13.52 13.34 -13.79
N GLU A 38 14.51 14.05 -13.29
CA GLU A 38 14.56 14.53 -11.89
C GLU A 38 13.35 15.38 -11.53
N GLU A 39 12.93 16.27 -12.43
CA GLU A 39 11.78 17.14 -12.23
C GLU A 39 10.43 16.39 -12.09
N ASN A 40 10.39 15.12 -12.48
CA ASN A 40 9.22 14.27 -12.38
C ASN A 40 9.22 13.38 -11.12
N ILE A 41 10.19 13.51 -10.22
CA ILE A 41 10.33 12.68 -9.03
C ILE A 41 10.09 13.54 -7.77
N ILE A 42 9.10 13.16 -6.98
CA ILE A 42 8.83 13.73 -5.66
C ILE A 42 9.04 12.64 -4.62
N GLU A 43 9.99 12.82 -3.72
CA GLU A 43 10.29 11.89 -2.62
C GLU A 43 9.72 12.42 -1.32
N LEU A 44 8.98 11.58 -0.58
CA LEU A 44 8.36 11.92 0.69
C LEU A 44 8.83 10.98 1.81
N ASN A 45 9.01 11.54 3.00
CA ASN A 45 9.12 10.78 4.24
C ASN A 45 7.73 10.51 4.84
N TRP A 46 7.66 9.65 5.85
CA TRP A 46 6.41 9.43 6.59
C TRP A 46 5.86 10.73 7.17
N ASN A 47 4.56 10.93 6.98
CA ASN A 47 3.77 12.10 7.36
C ASN A 47 4.08 13.37 6.55
N GLU A 48 4.81 13.26 5.45
CA GLU A 48 4.94 14.33 4.46
C GLU A 48 3.89 14.18 3.37
N SER A 49 3.44 15.31 2.85
CA SER A 49 2.40 15.39 1.81
C SER A 49 2.90 16.17 0.60
N PHE A 50 2.35 15.82 -0.55
CA PHE A 50 2.47 16.56 -1.80
C PHE A 50 1.08 16.76 -2.39
N GLU A 51 0.78 17.99 -2.82
CA GLU A 51 -0.50 18.31 -3.44
C GLU A 51 -0.30 18.75 -4.88
N LYS A 52 -1.14 18.26 -5.77
CA LYS A 52 -1.25 18.70 -7.16
C LYS A 52 -2.68 18.54 -7.68
N ASP A 53 -3.16 19.54 -8.39
CA ASP A 53 -4.48 19.55 -9.02
C ASP A 53 -5.63 19.22 -8.03
N ASN A 54 -5.55 19.75 -6.80
CA ASN A 54 -6.44 19.49 -5.66
C ASN A 54 -6.48 18.03 -5.20
N ILE A 55 -5.44 17.25 -5.50
CA ILE A 55 -5.22 15.91 -4.96
C ILE A 55 -4.01 15.95 -4.05
N GLU A 56 -4.22 15.61 -2.79
CA GLU A 56 -3.17 15.48 -1.77
C GLU A 56 -2.76 14.01 -1.63
N PHE A 57 -1.46 13.75 -1.70
CA PHE A 57 -0.82 12.47 -1.48
C PHE A 57 -0.01 12.55 -0.19
N THR A 58 -0.39 11.80 0.84
CA THR A 58 0.35 11.72 2.10
C THR A 58 1.04 10.37 2.22
N CYS A 59 2.36 10.40 2.37
CA CYS A 59 3.16 9.20 2.65
C CYS A 59 3.00 8.83 4.12
N LEU A 60 2.54 7.62 4.41
CA LEU A 60 2.21 7.18 5.77
C LEU A 60 2.97 5.91 6.16
N PRO A 61 3.16 5.65 7.47
CA PRO A 61 3.81 4.43 7.92
C PRO A 61 3.10 3.15 7.47
N ALA A 62 3.90 2.13 7.15
CA ALA A 62 3.46 0.75 6.96
C ALA A 62 4.37 -0.17 7.77
N ARG A 63 3.90 -1.37 8.08
CA ARG A 63 4.68 -2.37 8.80
C ARG A 63 5.24 -3.40 7.85
N HIS A 64 6.35 -3.04 7.21
CA HIS A 64 7.01 -3.87 6.19
C HIS A 64 8.52 -3.60 6.19
N PHE A 65 9.17 -3.76 5.06
CA PHE A 65 10.57 -3.46 4.82
C PHE A 65 10.79 -3.17 3.33
N SER A 66 11.96 -2.65 2.96
CA SER A 66 12.36 -2.47 1.57
C SER A 66 13.56 -3.34 1.21
N GLY A 67 13.79 -3.56 -0.08
CA GLY A 67 14.95 -4.26 -0.61
C GLY A 67 14.71 -4.89 -1.98
N ARG A 68 15.75 -4.87 -2.82
CA ARG A 68 15.78 -5.48 -4.16
C ARG A 68 16.95 -6.44 -4.33
N GLY A 69 17.55 -6.87 -3.23
CA GLY A 69 18.68 -7.80 -3.24
C GLY A 69 19.24 -8.04 -1.84
N PRO A 70 20.22 -8.92 -1.70
CA PRO A 70 20.68 -9.37 -0.37
C PRO A 70 21.41 -8.30 0.44
N LEU A 71 21.90 -7.23 -0.21
CA LEU A 71 22.76 -6.22 0.45
C LEU A 71 22.07 -4.86 0.64
N ASN A 72 20.81 -4.70 0.23
CA ASN A 72 20.13 -3.41 0.26
C ASN A 72 18.80 -3.43 1.04
N ARG A 73 18.68 -4.32 2.02
CA ARG A 73 17.51 -4.34 2.91
C ARG A 73 17.41 -3.01 3.67
N ASN A 74 16.20 -2.42 3.66
CA ASN A 74 15.88 -1.14 4.29
C ASN A 74 16.74 0.04 3.79
N SER A 75 17.22 -0.02 2.55
CA SER A 75 17.98 1.08 1.94
C SER A 75 17.09 2.21 1.39
N THR A 76 15.81 1.96 1.24
CA THR A 76 14.79 2.95 0.90
C THR A 76 13.70 2.93 1.96
N LEU A 77 12.89 3.97 2.02
CA LEU A 77 11.69 3.97 2.85
C LEU A 77 10.60 3.13 2.17
N TRP A 78 9.69 2.56 2.95
CA TRP A 78 8.44 1.91 2.53
C TRP A 78 7.27 2.64 3.15
N CYS A 79 6.08 2.55 2.57
CA CYS A 79 4.96 3.36 3.02
C CYS A 79 3.61 2.77 2.64
N SER A 80 2.58 3.34 3.25
CA SER A 80 1.21 3.37 2.77
C SER A 80 0.86 4.79 2.30
N TRP A 81 -0.29 4.96 1.66
CA TRP A 81 -0.70 6.24 1.10
C TRP A 81 -2.12 6.62 1.52
N ALA A 82 -2.30 7.85 1.99
CA ALA A 82 -3.58 8.50 1.98
C ALA A 82 -3.65 9.44 0.76
N ILE A 83 -4.68 9.26 -0.05
CA ILE A 83 -4.93 10.06 -1.26
C ILE A 83 -6.26 10.76 -1.06
N LYS A 84 -6.23 12.09 -1.04
CA LYS A 84 -7.41 12.91 -0.75
C LYS A 84 -7.68 13.86 -1.91
N SER A 85 -8.91 13.83 -2.39
CA SER A 85 -9.46 14.83 -3.31
C SER A 85 -10.60 15.58 -2.62
N PRO A 86 -11.20 16.61 -3.26
CA PRO A 86 -12.41 17.27 -2.74
C PRO A 86 -13.61 16.33 -2.58
N PHE A 87 -13.61 15.17 -3.24
CA PHE A 87 -14.78 14.28 -3.34
C PHE A 87 -14.57 12.93 -2.67
N VAL A 88 -13.34 12.45 -2.56
CA VAL A 88 -13.04 11.10 -2.08
C VAL A 88 -11.70 11.04 -1.36
N LYS A 89 -11.66 10.24 -0.30
CA LYS A 89 -10.44 9.85 0.41
C LYS A 89 -10.19 8.36 0.20
N ILE A 90 -9.02 8.01 -0.28
CA ILE A 90 -8.59 6.64 -0.53
C ILE A 90 -7.38 6.35 0.37
N TYR A 91 -7.38 5.17 0.96
CA TYR A 91 -6.19 4.62 1.62
C TYR A 91 -5.66 3.42 0.83
N PHE A 92 -4.36 3.38 0.62
CA PHE A 92 -3.65 2.27 -0.02
C PHE A 92 -2.55 1.77 0.95
N SER A 93 -2.66 0.53 1.41
CA SER A 93 -1.75 0.03 2.45
C SER A 93 -0.33 -0.22 1.95
N GLY A 94 -0.14 -0.48 0.65
CA GLY A 94 1.02 -1.26 0.21
C GLY A 94 1.02 -2.61 0.94
N ASP A 95 2.16 -3.25 1.04
CA ASP A 95 2.34 -4.43 1.89
C ASP A 95 2.50 -4.00 3.34
N SER A 96 1.73 -4.58 4.23
CA SER A 96 1.80 -4.27 5.66
C SER A 96 1.28 -5.39 6.54
N GLY A 97 2.02 -5.73 7.57
CA GLY A 97 1.46 -6.43 8.72
C GLY A 97 0.54 -5.51 9.55
N TYR A 98 -0.44 -6.09 10.25
CA TYR A 98 -1.31 -5.34 11.13
C TYR A 98 -0.56 -4.71 12.30
N GLY A 99 -0.98 -3.52 12.70
CA GLY A 99 -0.41 -2.79 13.83
C GLY A 99 -1.19 -1.53 14.21
N LYS A 100 -0.77 -0.89 15.30
CA LYS A 100 -1.41 0.31 15.85
C LYS A 100 -1.41 1.52 14.90
N HIS A 101 -0.58 1.49 13.86
CA HIS A 101 -0.52 2.56 12.88
C HIS A 101 -1.83 2.74 12.13
N PHE A 102 -2.61 1.67 11.86
CA PHE A 102 -3.91 1.77 11.20
C PHE A 102 -4.89 2.63 12.01
N LYS A 103 -5.00 2.37 13.32
CA LYS A 103 -5.86 3.18 14.20
C LYS A 103 -5.41 4.64 14.25
N LYS A 104 -4.09 4.87 14.36
CA LYS A 104 -3.54 6.23 14.36
C LYS A 104 -3.84 6.96 13.05
N ILE A 105 -3.64 6.29 11.91
CA ILE A 105 -3.94 6.84 10.58
C ILE A 105 -5.45 7.14 10.44
N GLY A 106 -6.31 6.25 10.92
CA GLY A 106 -7.75 6.47 10.92
C GLY A 106 -8.15 7.70 11.74
N ASP A 107 -7.55 7.90 12.91
CA ASP A 107 -7.82 9.05 13.77
C ASP A 107 -7.32 10.39 13.19
N GLU A 108 -6.18 10.37 12.47
CA GLU A 108 -5.53 11.58 11.93
C GLU A 108 -6.01 11.94 10.52
N HIS A 109 -6.26 10.95 9.66
CA HIS A 109 -6.55 11.14 8.23
C HIS A 109 -7.92 10.62 7.79
N GLY A 110 -8.54 9.72 8.57
CA GLY A 110 -9.84 9.13 8.25
C GLY A 110 -11.04 10.07 8.43
N PRO A 111 -12.27 9.59 8.28
CA PRO A 111 -12.58 8.30 7.67
C PRO A 111 -12.23 8.26 6.18
N PHE A 112 -12.05 7.04 5.64
CA PHE A 112 -11.77 6.81 4.21
C PHE A 112 -13.01 6.26 3.50
N ASN A 113 -13.25 6.72 2.27
CA ASN A 113 -14.31 6.16 1.45
C ASN A 113 -13.93 4.75 0.96
N ILE A 114 -12.68 4.57 0.55
CA ILE A 114 -12.17 3.28 0.08
C ILE A 114 -10.80 3.02 0.71
N SER A 115 -10.60 1.80 1.21
CA SER A 115 -9.27 1.35 1.62
C SER A 115 -8.91 0.06 0.88
N LEU A 116 -7.82 0.13 0.12
CA LEU A 116 -7.19 -1.00 -0.57
C LEU A 116 -6.15 -1.58 0.40
N LEU A 117 -6.41 -2.79 0.91
CA LEU A 117 -5.62 -3.38 1.99
C LEU A 117 -5.03 -4.73 1.59
N ASP A 118 -3.74 -4.89 1.88
CA ASP A 118 -3.03 -6.17 1.76
C ASP A 118 -3.77 -7.26 2.55
N CYS A 119 -4.14 -8.34 1.87
CA CYS A 119 -4.75 -9.51 2.50
C CYS A 119 -4.10 -10.82 2.03
N GLY A 120 -3.14 -10.75 1.11
CA GLY A 120 -2.50 -11.90 0.49
C GLY A 120 -1.11 -12.20 1.04
N GLN A 121 -0.54 -13.33 0.58
CA GLN A 121 0.83 -13.75 0.89
C GLN A 121 1.16 -13.87 2.39
N TYR A 122 0.15 -14.00 3.24
CA TYR A 122 0.30 -14.11 4.68
C TYR A 122 0.83 -15.47 5.12
N ASN A 123 1.56 -15.48 6.23
CA ASN A 123 1.96 -16.69 6.94
C ASN A 123 2.27 -16.35 8.39
N LYS A 124 2.06 -17.31 9.30
CA LYS A 124 2.38 -17.13 10.73
C LYS A 124 3.85 -16.83 10.97
N ALA A 125 4.74 -17.30 10.10
CA ALA A 125 6.19 -17.08 10.19
C ALA A 125 6.58 -15.63 9.89
N TRP A 126 5.78 -14.89 9.11
CA TRP A 126 6.03 -13.48 8.77
C TRP A 126 4.77 -12.59 8.93
N LYS A 127 3.98 -12.86 9.95
CA LYS A 127 2.75 -12.14 10.30
C LYS A 127 2.90 -10.61 10.45
N TYR A 128 4.14 -10.12 10.51
CA TYR A 128 4.45 -8.71 10.62
C TYR A 128 4.69 -8.03 9.28
N SER A 129 4.75 -8.80 8.20
CA SER A 129 4.97 -8.28 6.85
C SER A 129 3.69 -8.23 6.02
N HIS A 130 2.74 -9.15 6.28
CA HIS A 130 1.47 -9.25 5.57
C HIS A 130 0.35 -9.55 6.57
N MET A 131 -0.81 -8.92 6.37
CA MET A 131 -1.98 -9.12 7.20
C MET A 131 -2.65 -10.45 6.90
N LEU A 132 -3.15 -11.12 7.96
CA LEU A 132 -4.17 -12.14 7.80
C LEU A 132 -5.47 -11.51 7.28
N PRO A 133 -6.33 -12.24 6.57
CA PRO A 133 -7.63 -11.72 6.09
C PRO A 133 -8.47 -11.04 7.17
N SER A 134 -8.51 -11.62 8.38
CA SER A 134 -9.20 -11.02 9.53
C SER A 134 -8.54 -9.72 10.02
N GLU A 135 -7.22 -9.62 9.90
CA GLU A 135 -6.47 -8.43 10.29
C GLU A 135 -6.67 -7.30 9.26
N ALA A 136 -6.80 -7.62 7.97
CA ALA A 136 -7.13 -6.63 6.94
C ALA A 136 -8.51 -5.99 7.19
N VAL A 137 -9.51 -6.80 7.55
CA VAL A 137 -10.84 -6.30 7.94
C VAL A 137 -10.79 -5.44 9.22
N LEU A 138 -9.97 -5.84 10.20
CA LEU A 138 -9.75 -5.03 11.41
C LEU A 138 -9.06 -3.70 11.09
N ALA A 139 -8.07 -3.71 10.21
CA ALA A 139 -7.40 -2.49 9.74
C ALA A 139 -8.38 -1.55 9.02
N ALA A 140 -9.30 -2.07 8.19
CA ALA A 140 -10.34 -1.27 7.55
C ALA A 140 -11.24 -0.58 8.59
N LYS A 141 -11.59 -1.27 9.67
CA LYS A 141 -12.37 -0.68 10.78
C LYS A 141 -11.58 0.39 11.53
N ASP A 142 -10.31 0.14 11.81
CA ASP A 142 -9.42 1.11 12.48
C ASP A 142 -9.25 2.39 11.66
N LEU A 143 -9.25 2.28 10.33
CA LEU A 143 -9.20 3.39 9.38
C LEU A 143 -10.52 4.15 9.24
N GLY A 144 -11.63 3.63 9.77
CA GLY A 144 -12.96 4.18 9.55
C GLY A 144 -13.43 4.05 8.10
N THR A 145 -13.09 2.95 7.44
CA THR A 145 -13.34 2.71 6.02
C THR A 145 -14.81 2.45 5.73
N GLU A 146 -15.34 3.09 4.70
CA GLU A 146 -16.68 2.83 4.17
C GLU A 146 -16.70 1.57 3.28
N PHE A 147 -15.79 1.49 2.30
CA PHE A 147 -15.63 0.33 1.41
C PHE A 147 -14.23 -0.27 1.53
N PHE A 148 -14.15 -1.53 1.90
CA PHE A 148 -12.92 -2.31 1.94
C PHE A 148 -12.68 -3.01 0.60
N MET A 149 -11.47 -2.92 0.06
CA MET A 149 -11.05 -3.66 -1.13
C MET A 149 -9.81 -4.50 -0.79
N PRO A 150 -9.93 -5.83 -0.73
CA PRO A 150 -8.79 -6.72 -0.53
C PRO A 150 -7.88 -6.73 -1.77
N ILE A 151 -6.59 -6.51 -1.55
CA ILE A 151 -5.57 -6.50 -2.61
C ILE A 151 -4.41 -7.43 -2.27
N HIS A 152 -3.41 -7.52 -3.17
CA HIS A 152 -2.19 -8.32 -3.02
C HIS A 152 -2.45 -9.84 -2.99
N TRP A 153 -3.45 -10.31 -3.72
CA TRP A 153 -3.78 -11.73 -3.89
C TRP A 153 -3.88 -12.11 -5.38
N GLY A 154 -3.78 -13.40 -5.69
CA GLY A 154 -3.98 -13.94 -7.03
C GLY A 154 -2.85 -13.69 -8.04
N GLY A 155 -1.87 -12.82 -7.77
CA GLY A 155 -0.81 -12.46 -8.71
C GLY A 155 0.39 -13.42 -8.71
N PHE A 156 0.85 -13.83 -7.53
CA PHE A 156 2.02 -14.69 -7.34
C PHE A 156 1.75 -15.77 -6.30
N THR A 157 2.48 -16.88 -6.39
CA THR A 157 2.47 -17.93 -5.36
C THR A 157 3.72 -17.80 -4.50
N LEU A 158 3.66 -17.03 -3.41
CA LEU A 158 4.72 -16.87 -2.43
C LEU A 158 4.40 -17.60 -1.12
N ALA A 159 3.16 -17.51 -0.66
CA ALA A 159 2.68 -18.22 0.51
C ALA A 159 2.03 -19.56 0.16
N MET A 160 1.76 -20.39 1.18
CA MET A 160 1.28 -21.76 1.03
C MET A 160 -0.25 -21.88 1.05
N HIS A 161 -0.98 -20.77 1.02
CA HIS A 161 -2.45 -20.77 0.91
C HIS A 161 -2.90 -20.85 -0.55
N PRO A 162 -4.13 -21.30 -0.87
CA PRO A 162 -4.76 -21.18 -2.17
C PRO A 162 -4.77 -19.73 -2.65
N TRP A 163 -4.71 -19.51 -3.95
CA TRP A 163 -4.60 -18.16 -4.52
C TRP A 163 -5.81 -17.26 -4.25
N ASP A 164 -6.98 -17.83 -4.07
CA ASP A 164 -8.27 -17.18 -3.82
C ASP A 164 -8.67 -17.14 -2.33
N GLU A 165 -8.03 -17.95 -1.48
CA GLU A 165 -8.33 -17.99 -0.04
C GLU A 165 -8.27 -16.60 0.63
N PRO A 166 -7.27 -15.72 0.32
CA PRO A 166 -7.18 -14.41 0.95
C PRO A 166 -8.44 -13.55 0.75
N VAL A 167 -8.94 -13.48 -0.46
CA VAL A 167 -10.13 -12.67 -0.76
C VAL A 167 -11.40 -13.32 -0.17
N GLU A 168 -11.56 -14.63 -0.31
CA GLU A 168 -12.73 -15.33 0.21
C GLU A 168 -12.84 -15.22 1.74
N GLU A 169 -11.73 -15.42 2.46
CA GLU A 169 -11.70 -15.25 3.91
C GLU A 169 -11.92 -13.79 4.33
N SER A 170 -11.35 -12.82 3.60
CA SER A 170 -11.57 -11.39 3.87
C SER A 170 -13.06 -11.02 3.74
N ILE A 171 -13.74 -11.50 2.69
CA ILE A 171 -15.18 -11.30 2.50
C ILE A 171 -15.98 -11.90 3.65
N LYS A 172 -15.69 -13.15 4.03
CA LYS A 172 -16.36 -13.82 5.17
C LYS A 172 -16.21 -13.04 6.48
N PHE A 173 -15.04 -12.44 6.72
CA PHE A 173 -14.82 -11.60 7.90
C PHE A 173 -15.52 -10.25 7.79
N ALA A 174 -15.51 -9.61 6.61
CA ALA A 174 -16.22 -8.36 6.36
C ALA A 174 -17.73 -8.51 6.60
N ASP A 175 -18.34 -9.56 6.07
CA ASP A 175 -19.76 -9.89 6.30
C ASP A 175 -20.11 -10.04 7.78
N LYS A 176 -19.26 -10.75 8.56
CA LYS A 176 -19.47 -10.95 10.00
C LYS A 176 -19.50 -9.65 10.80
N VAL A 177 -18.82 -8.60 10.33
CA VAL A 177 -18.72 -7.32 11.03
C VAL A 177 -19.52 -6.20 10.36
N GLY A 178 -20.24 -6.52 9.28
CA GLY A 178 -21.07 -5.57 8.53
C GLY A 178 -20.27 -4.50 7.80
N LEU A 179 -19.06 -4.83 7.33
CA LEU A 179 -18.21 -3.93 6.56
C LEU A 179 -18.48 -4.13 5.06
N SER A 180 -18.82 -3.06 4.35
CA SER A 180 -18.97 -3.09 2.89
C SER A 180 -17.64 -3.32 2.19
N TYR A 181 -17.64 -4.08 1.09
CA TYR A 181 -16.43 -4.40 0.34
C TYR A 181 -16.63 -4.34 -1.17
N LEU A 182 -15.51 -4.25 -1.88
CA LEU A 182 -15.39 -4.34 -3.34
C LEU A 182 -14.43 -5.48 -3.69
N THR A 183 -14.70 -6.27 -4.74
CA THR A 183 -13.85 -7.37 -5.22
C THR A 183 -13.70 -7.33 -6.73
#